data_0039579264963b3bb8304a8f699dfec3
#
_entry.id   0039579264963b3bb8304a8f699dfec3
#
_cell.length_a   1.000
_cell.length_b   1.000
_cell.length_c   1.000
_cell.angle_alpha   90.00
_cell.angle_beta   90.00
_cell.angle_gamma   90.00
#
_symmetry.space_group_name_H-M   'P 1'
#
loop_
_entity.id
_entity.type
_entity.pdbx_description
1 polymer ?
#
loop_
_entity_poly.entity_id
_entity_poly.type
_entity_poly.pdbx_seq_one_letter_code
_entity_poly.pdbx_strand_id
1 'polypeptide(L)'
;MRDDINSNKDYYLVKIYSAIKKYFKDTPKEKWSFVHFLSATNIDDLIFKSLERTYSITAKAVKDLYNIKDSLSKVEVADLMYSKDGKTLYERLKDHFENACKHEDQSGYMFNRCVLIMDTETSCVSNGIIHGKINKYATHVEVIGNGECDSHPECEFWLSKGKIPIEELEELPPYHPDCQCEVIYYIDENK
;
A
#
# COMPACT_ATOMS: atom_id res chain seq x y z
N MET A 1 7.23 11.39 -8.89
CA MET A 1 6.18 10.41 -8.48
C MET A 1 6.44 9.82 -7.11
N ARG A 2 7.54 9.09 -6.90
CA ARG A 2 7.82 8.42 -5.60
C ARG A 2 7.86 9.43 -4.44
N ASP A 3 8.53 10.56 -4.62
CA ASP A 3 8.60 11.62 -3.60
C ASP A 3 7.23 12.21 -3.28
N ASP A 4 6.37 12.38 -4.28
CA ASP A 4 4.99 12.88 -4.08
C ASP A 4 4.13 11.87 -3.31
N ILE A 5 4.30 10.56 -3.59
CA ILE A 5 3.61 9.47 -2.89
C ILE A 5 4.08 9.41 -1.44
N ASN A 6 5.39 9.46 -1.19
CA ASN A 6 5.95 9.46 0.16
C ASN A 6 5.49 10.69 0.94
N SER A 7 5.56 11.88 0.37
CA SER A 7 5.08 13.11 1.01
C SER A 7 3.58 13.05 1.35
N ASN A 8 2.77 12.44 0.47
CA ASN A 8 1.36 12.20 0.74
C ASN A 8 1.16 11.23 1.91
N LYS A 9 1.86 10.10 1.90
CA LYS A 9 1.82 9.11 2.98
C LYS A 9 2.20 9.74 4.32
N ASP A 10 3.33 10.46 4.37
CA ASP A 10 3.82 11.12 5.59
C ASP A 10 2.82 12.12 6.16
N TYR A 11 2.17 12.90 5.31
CA TYR A 11 1.12 13.84 5.73
C TYR A 11 -0.03 13.13 6.47
N TYR A 12 -0.48 11.97 5.97
CA TYR A 12 -1.54 11.21 6.64
C TYR A 12 -1.04 10.47 7.87
N LEU A 13 0.20 9.95 7.86
CA LEU A 13 0.80 9.30 9.03
C LEU A 13 0.92 10.24 10.23
N VAL A 14 1.26 11.51 10.02
CA VAL A 14 1.27 12.51 11.11
C VAL A 14 -0.12 12.68 11.73
N LYS A 15 -1.17 12.71 10.93
CA LYS A 15 -2.57 12.79 11.42
C LYS A 15 -2.99 11.53 12.17
N ILE A 16 -2.66 10.35 11.62
CA ILE A 16 -2.93 9.05 12.23
C ILE A 16 -2.23 8.96 13.59
N TYR A 17 -0.95 9.31 13.67
CA TYR A 17 -0.20 9.33 14.93
C TYR A 17 -0.85 10.21 15.98
N SER A 18 -1.22 11.43 15.60
CA SER A 18 -1.85 12.39 16.49
C SER A 18 -3.21 11.88 17.03
N ALA A 19 -4.01 11.26 16.17
CA ALA A 19 -5.30 10.68 16.54
C ALA A 19 -5.15 9.49 17.49
N ILE A 20 -4.24 8.56 17.20
CA ILE A 20 -3.93 7.40 18.04
C ILE A 20 -3.44 7.85 19.42
N LYS A 21 -2.46 8.74 19.46
CA LYS A 21 -1.88 9.25 20.72
C LYS A 21 -2.94 9.93 21.58
N LYS A 22 -3.79 10.74 20.95
CA LYS A 22 -4.91 11.39 21.66
C LYS A 22 -5.88 10.36 22.22
N TYR A 23 -6.28 9.35 21.44
CA TYR A 23 -7.21 8.31 21.87
C TYR A 23 -6.73 7.59 23.13
N PHE A 24 -5.52 7.02 23.10
CA PHE A 24 -4.99 6.26 24.23
C PHE A 24 -4.68 7.13 25.47
N LYS A 25 -4.40 8.43 25.27
CA LYS A 25 -4.20 9.38 26.36
C LYS A 25 -5.50 9.78 27.04
N ASP A 26 -6.54 10.10 26.25
CA ASP A 26 -7.74 10.78 26.73
C ASP A 26 -8.88 9.79 27.05
N THR A 27 -8.80 8.55 26.57
CA THR A 27 -9.85 7.54 26.77
C THR A 27 -9.46 6.58 27.89
N PRO A 28 -10.28 6.47 28.96
CA PRO A 28 -10.05 5.49 30.01
C PRO A 28 -10.07 4.05 29.48
N LYS A 29 -9.24 3.16 30.06
CA LYS A 29 -9.05 1.76 29.57
C LYS A 29 -10.36 0.96 29.52
N GLU A 30 -11.25 1.16 30.46
CA GLU A 30 -12.56 0.50 30.51
C GLU A 30 -13.50 0.85 29.35
N LYS A 31 -13.19 1.92 28.62
CA LYS A 31 -13.91 2.35 27.42
C LYS A 31 -13.22 1.95 26.11
N TRP A 32 -12.08 1.27 26.18
CA TRP A 32 -11.38 0.84 24.98
C TRP A 32 -12.17 -0.24 24.26
N SER A 33 -12.60 0.09 23.05
CA SER A 33 -13.19 -0.85 22.12
C SER A 33 -12.80 -0.43 20.70
N PHE A 34 -12.71 -1.38 19.78
CA PHE A 34 -12.31 -1.09 18.41
C PHE A 34 -13.29 -0.14 17.72
N VAL A 35 -14.58 -0.32 17.92
CA VAL A 35 -15.61 0.57 17.35
C VAL A 35 -15.46 2.00 17.87
N HIS A 36 -15.23 2.17 19.18
CA HIS A 36 -15.00 3.50 19.75
C HIS A 36 -13.67 4.09 19.25
N PHE A 37 -12.64 3.27 19.12
CA PHE A 37 -11.35 3.68 18.57
C PHE A 37 -11.49 4.22 17.13
N LEU A 38 -12.12 3.48 16.23
CA LEU A 38 -12.34 3.94 14.86
C LEU A 38 -13.16 5.23 14.82
N SER A 39 -14.28 5.27 15.56
CA SER A 39 -15.14 6.46 15.60
C SER A 39 -14.42 7.71 16.13
N ALA A 40 -13.52 7.55 17.10
CA ALA A 40 -12.79 8.66 17.71
C ALA A 40 -11.56 9.11 16.89
N THR A 41 -10.94 8.20 16.12
CA THR A 41 -9.70 8.47 15.40
C THR A 41 -9.88 8.67 13.89
N ASN A 42 -10.94 8.09 13.33
CA ASN A 42 -11.22 8.10 11.89
C ASN A 42 -10.04 7.61 11.03
N ILE A 43 -9.29 6.62 11.54
CA ILE A 43 -8.05 6.11 10.92
C ILE A 43 -8.31 5.47 9.57
N ASP A 44 -9.36 4.68 9.45
CA ASP A 44 -9.78 4.02 8.22
C ASP A 44 -10.00 5.04 7.08
N ASP A 45 -10.74 6.13 7.36
CA ASP A 45 -10.95 7.21 6.41
C ASP A 45 -9.64 7.95 6.05
N LEU A 46 -8.74 8.14 7.03
CA LEU A 46 -7.43 8.73 6.77
C LEU A 46 -6.56 7.86 5.85
N ILE A 47 -6.58 6.55 6.05
CA ILE A 47 -5.89 5.59 5.18
C ILE A 47 -6.49 5.64 3.77
N PHE A 48 -7.81 5.52 3.62
CA PHE A 48 -8.47 5.58 2.31
C PHE A 48 -8.18 6.88 1.56
N LYS A 49 -8.24 8.03 2.21
CA LYS A 49 -7.89 9.33 1.60
C LYS A 49 -6.44 9.39 1.12
N SER A 50 -5.51 8.78 1.87
CA SER A 50 -4.13 8.67 1.43
C SER A 50 -4.02 7.82 0.17
N LEU A 51 -4.73 6.70 0.10
CA LEU A 51 -4.72 5.78 -1.05
C LEU A 51 -5.40 6.39 -2.28
N GLU A 52 -6.50 7.10 -2.13
CA GLU A 52 -7.13 7.87 -3.22
C GLU A 52 -6.18 8.92 -3.80
N ARG A 53 -5.41 9.59 -2.94
CA ARG A 53 -4.41 10.53 -3.37
C ARG A 53 -3.24 9.85 -4.07
N THR A 54 -2.77 8.72 -3.55
CA THR A 54 -1.74 7.87 -4.19
C THR A 54 -2.20 7.44 -5.58
N TYR A 55 -3.44 6.97 -5.70
CA TYR A 55 -4.06 6.64 -6.99
C TYR A 55 -3.95 7.82 -7.96
N SER A 56 -4.37 9.00 -7.54
CA SER A 56 -4.37 10.21 -8.40
C SER A 56 -2.96 10.61 -8.85
N ILE A 57 -1.97 10.53 -7.95
CA ILE A 57 -0.56 10.83 -8.23
C ILE A 57 -0.01 9.83 -9.23
N THR A 58 -0.19 8.53 -8.99
CA THR A 58 0.33 7.46 -9.84
C THR A 58 -0.32 7.48 -11.22
N ALA A 59 -1.63 7.62 -11.29
CA ALA A 59 -2.36 7.68 -12.55
C ALA A 59 -1.92 8.87 -13.41
N LYS A 60 -1.70 10.05 -12.80
CA LYS A 60 -1.16 11.22 -13.49
C LYS A 60 0.25 10.96 -14.01
N ALA A 61 1.13 10.44 -13.17
CA ALA A 61 2.52 10.17 -13.56
C ALA A 61 2.63 9.16 -14.70
N VAL A 62 1.84 8.07 -14.67
CA VAL A 62 1.78 7.08 -15.76
C VAL A 62 1.32 7.73 -17.05
N LYS A 63 0.27 8.55 -16.99
CA LYS A 63 -0.22 9.29 -18.16
C LYS A 63 0.85 10.20 -18.76
N ASP A 64 1.54 10.97 -17.92
CA ASP A 64 2.55 11.95 -18.34
C ASP A 64 3.80 11.26 -18.89
N LEU A 65 4.28 10.17 -18.27
CA LEU A 65 5.48 9.44 -18.65
C LEU A 65 5.32 8.64 -19.94
N TYR A 66 4.17 8.02 -20.14
CA TYR A 66 3.93 7.09 -21.26
C TYR A 66 3.03 7.69 -22.34
N ASN A 67 2.67 8.97 -22.25
CA ASN A 67 1.80 9.70 -23.18
C ASN A 67 0.51 8.93 -23.52
N ILE A 68 -0.06 8.25 -22.51
CA ILE A 68 -1.27 7.44 -22.66
C ILE A 68 -2.47 8.36 -22.82
N LYS A 69 -3.16 8.28 -23.97
CA LYS A 69 -4.34 9.10 -24.30
C LYS A 69 -5.65 8.54 -23.73
N ASP A 70 -5.66 7.31 -23.24
CA ASP A 70 -6.85 6.67 -22.71
C ASP A 70 -7.39 7.39 -21.46
N SER A 71 -8.72 7.52 -21.39
CA SER A 71 -9.37 7.92 -20.15
C SER A 71 -9.12 6.83 -19.10
N LEU A 72 -8.59 7.24 -17.96
CA LEU A 72 -8.41 6.35 -16.81
C LEU A 72 -9.80 5.87 -16.36
N SER A 73 -10.10 4.57 -16.53
CA SER A 73 -11.27 3.99 -15.89
C SER A 73 -11.08 4.16 -14.38
N LYS A 74 -12.12 4.57 -13.67
CA LYS A 74 -12.11 4.57 -12.20
C LYS A 74 -12.12 3.10 -11.75
N VAL A 75 -10.95 2.55 -11.54
CA VAL A 75 -10.81 1.35 -10.72
C VAL A 75 -11.04 1.82 -9.28
N GLU A 76 -11.92 1.18 -8.56
CA GLU A 76 -12.09 1.51 -7.15
C GLU A 76 -10.80 1.18 -6.40
N VAL A 77 -10.34 2.10 -5.56
CA VAL A 77 -9.12 1.92 -4.77
C VAL A 77 -9.20 0.64 -3.93
N ALA A 78 -10.40 0.32 -3.44
CA ALA A 78 -10.66 -0.91 -2.68
C ALA A 78 -10.28 -2.20 -3.44
N ASP A 79 -10.46 -2.23 -4.77
CA ASP A 79 -10.13 -3.40 -5.61
C ASP A 79 -8.61 -3.60 -5.77
N LEU A 80 -7.83 -2.57 -5.47
CA LEU A 80 -6.37 -2.58 -5.56
C LEU A 80 -5.70 -2.85 -4.21
N MET A 81 -6.46 -2.94 -3.12
CA MET A 81 -5.89 -3.12 -1.78
C MET A 81 -5.36 -4.55 -1.58
N TYR A 82 -4.38 -4.66 -0.67
CA TYR A 82 -3.79 -5.94 -0.32
C TYR A 82 -4.81 -6.91 0.27
N SER A 83 -4.92 -8.09 -0.31
CA SER A 83 -5.90 -9.11 0.09
C SER A 83 -5.31 -10.52 0.25
N LYS A 84 -3.99 -10.68 0.10
CA LYS A 84 -3.33 -12.00 0.14
C LYS A 84 -3.47 -12.73 1.48
N ASP A 85 -3.64 -11.98 2.58
CA ASP A 85 -3.91 -12.54 3.91
C ASP A 85 -5.38 -12.89 4.16
N GLY A 86 -6.25 -12.68 3.16
CA GLY A 86 -7.69 -12.90 3.24
C GLY A 86 -8.43 -11.95 4.17
N LYS A 87 -7.79 -10.85 4.62
CA LYS A 87 -8.35 -9.88 5.56
C LYS A 87 -8.63 -8.54 4.90
N THR A 88 -9.76 -7.94 5.27
CA THR A 88 -10.07 -6.55 4.96
C THR A 88 -9.20 -5.59 5.78
N LEU A 89 -9.10 -4.32 5.34
CA LEU A 89 -8.45 -3.28 6.14
C LEU A 89 -9.04 -3.18 7.56
N TYR A 90 -10.37 -3.28 7.67
CA TYR A 90 -11.07 -3.25 8.95
C TYR A 90 -10.62 -4.37 9.89
N GLU A 91 -10.52 -5.60 9.40
CA GLU A 91 -10.09 -6.76 10.19
C GLU A 91 -8.63 -6.64 10.62
N ARG A 92 -7.76 -6.18 9.74
CA ARG A 92 -6.34 -5.91 10.09
C ARG A 92 -6.21 -4.84 11.16
N LEU A 93 -6.93 -3.71 11.02
CA LEU A 93 -6.93 -2.65 12.03
C LEU A 93 -7.48 -3.14 13.37
N LYS A 94 -8.52 -3.99 13.35
CA LYS A 94 -9.09 -4.58 14.56
C LYS A 94 -8.08 -5.47 15.29
N ASP A 95 -7.44 -6.39 14.58
CA ASP A 95 -6.44 -7.29 15.16
C ASP A 95 -5.27 -6.50 15.78
N HIS A 96 -4.82 -5.44 15.10
CA HIS A 96 -3.75 -4.60 15.62
C HIS A 96 -4.17 -3.77 16.82
N PHE A 97 -5.41 -3.27 16.85
CA PHE A 97 -5.93 -2.57 18.00
C PHE A 97 -6.04 -3.49 19.23
N GLU A 98 -6.58 -4.70 19.06
CA GLU A 98 -6.71 -5.68 20.15
C GLU A 98 -5.34 -6.08 20.72
N ASN A 99 -4.31 -6.15 19.87
CA ASN A 99 -2.94 -6.38 20.31
C ASN A 99 -2.34 -5.12 20.98
N ALA A 100 -2.57 -3.92 20.43
CA ALA A 100 -2.11 -2.67 21.03
C ALA A 100 -2.62 -2.51 22.48
N CYS A 101 -3.87 -2.88 22.75
CA CYS A 101 -4.44 -2.82 24.10
C CYS A 101 -3.67 -3.66 25.15
N LYS A 102 -2.88 -4.64 24.72
CA LYS A 102 -2.04 -5.50 25.57
C LYS A 102 -0.60 -5.00 25.72
N HIS A 103 -0.18 -4.03 24.89
CA HIS A 103 1.16 -3.48 24.89
C HIS A 103 1.35 -2.41 25.98
N GLU A 104 2.61 -2.24 26.45
CA GLU A 104 2.97 -1.15 27.35
C GLU A 104 2.84 0.21 26.66
N ASP A 105 3.40 0.33 25.45
CA ASP A 105 3.21 1.49 24.56
C ASP A 105 2.15 1.20 23.51
N GLN A 106 0.89 1.40 23.86
CA GLN A 106 -0.25 1.17 22.99
C GLN A 106 -0.20 2.07 21.74
N SER A 107 0.15 3.34 21.97
CA SER A 107 0.19 4.34 20.89
C SER A 107 1.26 4.04 19.87
N GLY A 108 2.49 3.75 20.31
CA GLY A 108 3.60 3.41 19.45
C GLY A 108 3.37 2.11 18.69
N TYR A 109 2.86 1.07 19.39
CA TYR A 109 2.53 -0.19 18.74
C TYR A 109 1.49 0.02 17.62
N MET A 110 0.35 0.64 17.94
CA MET A 110 -0.74 0.85 16.96
C MET A 110 -0.26 1.72 15.79
N PHE A 111 0.52 2.75 16.05
CA PHE A 111 1.06 3.61 15.00
C PHE A 111 1.99 2.83 14.04
N ASN A 112 2.92 2.03 14.58
CA ASN A 112 3.82 1.22 13.74
C ASN A 112 3.03 0.24 12.85
N ARG A 113 1.91 -0.29 13.35
CA ARG A 113 1.03 -1.14 12.54
C ARG A 113 0.28 -0.37 11.45
N CYS A 114 -0.11 0.88 11.72
CA CYS A 114 -0.67 1.75 10.68
C CYS A 114 0.38 2.13 9.62
N VAL A 115 1.64 2.34 10.00
CA VAL A 115 2.74 2.54 9.03
C VAL A 115 2.85 1.34 8.10
N LEU A 116 2.94 0.14 8.65
CA LEU A 116 3.03 -1.10 7.87
C LEU A 116 1.85 -1.28 6.90
N ILE A 117 0.62 -1.03 7.37
CA ILE A 117 -0.57 -1.08 6.52
C ILE A 117 -0.44 -0.05 5.38
N MET A 118 -0.11 1.20 5.72
CA MET A 118 0.02 2.28 4.74
C MET A 118 1.08 1.98 3.67
N ASP A 119 2.22 1.42 4.05
CA ASP A 119 3.30 1.04 3.13
C ASP A 119 2.83 -0.05 2.17
N THR A 120 2.24 -1.12 2.71
CA THR A 120 1.70 -2.23 1.94
C THR A 120 0.61 -1.78 0.96
N GLU A 121 -0.39 -1.04 1.44
CA GLU A 121 -1.53 -0.59 0.63
C GLU A 121 -1.10 0.42 -0.45
N THR A 122 -0.18 1.34 -0.11
CA THR A 122 0.37 2.29 -1.09
C THR A 122 1.09 1.56 -2.23
N SER A 123 1.84 0.52 -1.91
CA SER A 123 2.52 -0.33 -2.89
C SER A 123 1.51 -1.08 -3.78
N CYS A 124 0.47 -1.68 -3.19
CA CYS A 124 -0.60 -2.35 -3.93
C CYS A 124 -1.27 -1.41 -4.94
N VAL A 125 -1.72 -0.25 -4.47
CA VAL A 125 -2.42 0.74 -5.31
C VAL A 125 -1.50 1.23 -6.43
N SER A 126 -0.24 1.57 -6.13
CA SER A 126 0.71 2.06 -7.14
C SER A 126 1.01 0.99 -8.20
N ASN A 127 1.38 -0.22 -7.79
CA ASN A 127 1.71 -1.31 -8.72
C ASN A 127 0.49 -1.72 -9.56
N GLY A 128 -0.69 -1.80 -8.94
CA GLY A 128 -1.93 -2.15 -9.65
C GLY A 128 -2.28 -1.13 -10.74
N ILE A 129 -2.12 0.17 -10.47
CA ILE A 129 -2.38 1.23 -11.46
C ILE A 129 -1.36 1.17 -12.60
N ILE A 130 -0.07 1.06 -12.27
CA ILE A 130 0.99 0.98 -13.27
C ILE A 130 0.75 -0.21 -14.17
N HIS A 131 0.56 -1.40 -13.59
CA HIS A 131 0.30 -2.62 -14.35
C HIS A 131 -0.95 -2.49 -15.22
N GLY A 132 -2.08 -2.09 -14.66
CA GLY A 132 -3.33 -1.96 -15.40
C GLY A 132 -3.28 -1.00 -16.59
N LYS A 133 -2.30 -0.08 -16.63
CA LYS A 133 -2.11 0.87 -17.73
C LYS A 133 -1.04 0.47 -18.73
N ILE A 134 0.02 -0.18 -18.27
CA ILE A 134 1.23 -0.43 -19.05
C ILE A 134 1.27 -1.85 -19.62
N ASN A 135 0.61 -2.83 -18.99
CA ASN A 135 0.67 -4.24 -19.39
C ASN A 135 0.39 -4.47 -20.88
N LYS A 136 -0.56 -3.74 -21.46
CA LYS A 136 -0.91 -3.85 -22.90
C LYS A 136 0.14 -3.32 -23.87
N TYR A 137 1.11 -2.54 -23.38
CA TYR A 137 2.21 -1.98 -24.18
C TYR A 137 3.53 -2.64 -23.87
N ALA A 138 3.66 -3.31 -22.73
CA ALA A 138 4.88 -3.99 -22.34
C ALA A 138 4.99 -5.35 -22.99
N THR A 139 6.22 -5.74 -23.33
CA THR A 139 6.55 -7.09 -23.81
C THR A 139 7.18 -7.94 -22.73
N HIS A 140 7.91 -7.31 -21.81
CA HIS A 140 8.61 -7.97 -20.72
C HIS A 140 8.47 -7.14 -19.44
N VAL A 141 8.70 -7.82 -18.32
CA VAL A 141 8.76 -7.24 -16.99
C VAL A 141 9.95 -7.78 -16.23
N GLU A 142 10.35 -7.05 -15.20
CA GLU A 142 11.36 -7.47 -14.24
C GLU A 142 10.93 -6.98 -12.85
N VAL A 143 10.91 -7.91 -11.90
CA VAL A 143 10.70 -7.54 -10.50
C VAL A 143 12.03 -7.17 -9.89
N ILE A 144 12.08 -5.99 -9.28
CA ILE A 144 13.26 -5.50 -8.57
C ILE A 144 12.97 -5.26 -7.10
N GLY A 145 13.94 -5.47 -6.25
CA GLY A 145 13.91 -5.17 -4.82
C GLY A 145 14.93 -4.10 -4.44
N ASN A 146 14.83 -3.58 -3.24
CA ASN A 146 15.81 -2.64 -2.67
C ASN A 146 16.85 -3.33 -1.76
N GLY A 147 16.94 -4.67 -1.78
CA GLY A 147 17.83 -5.47 -0.94
C GLY A 147 17.26 -5.84 0.43
N GLU A 148 16.15 -5.25 0.85
CA GLU A 148 15.51 -5.57 2.15
C GLU A 148 14.51 -6.72 2.06
N CYS A 149 14.01 -7.00 0.84
CA CYS A 149 13.03 -8.06 0.57
C CYS A 149 13.65 -9.44 0.28
N ASP A 150 14.97 -9.53 0.12
CA ASP A 150 15.65 -10.72 -0.40
C ASP A 150 15.52 -11.97 0.49
N SER A 151 15.07 -11.82 1.74
CA SER A 151 14.88 -12.94 2.68
C SER A 151 13.48 -13.55 2.67
N HIS A 152 12.52 -12.97 1.91
CA HIS A 152 11.16 -13.52 1.83
C HIS A 152 11.04 -14.45 0.60
N PRO A 153 10.58 -15.71 0.76
CA PRO A 153 10.59 -16.71 -0.32
C PRO A 153 9.89 -16.24 -1.61
N GLU A 154 8.77 -15.53 -1.51
CA GLU A 154 8.06 -15.03 -2.69
C GLU A 154 8.83 -13.90 -3.37
N CYS A 155 9.48 -13.01 -2.61
CA CYS A 155 10.33 -11.98 -3.18
C CYS A 155 11.55 -12.60 -3.85
N GLU A 156 12.25 -13.52 -3.18
CA GLU A 156 13.40 -14.25 -3.73
C GLU A 156 13.03 -14.95 -5.04
N PHE A 157 11.88 -15.63 -5.09
CA PHE A 157 11.39 -16.27 -6.29
C PHE A 157 11.25 -15.29 -7.46
N TRP A 158 10.55 -14.17 -7.27
CA TRP A 158 10.34 -13.22 -8.35
C TRP A 158 11.59 -12.43 -8.71
N LEU A 159 12.42 -12.04 -7.74
CA LEU A 159 13.71 -11.37 -7.99
C LEU A 159 14.68 -12.25 -8.76
N SER A 160 14.67 -13.56 -8.54
CA SER A 160 15.55 -14.50 -9.23
C SER A 160 15.19 -14.74 -10.70
N LYS A 161 13.96 -14.43 -11.11
CA LYS A 161 13.49 -14.58 -12.49
C LYS A 161 14.16 -13.62 -13.47
N GLY A 162 14.61 -12.44 -12.99
CA GLY A 162 15.10 -11.37 -13.83
C GLY A 162 14.03 -10.90 -14.84
N LYS A 163 14.46 -10.56 -16.06
CA LYS A 163 13.56 -10.11 -17.12
C LYS A 163 12.81 -11.28 -17.75
N ILE A 164 11.47 -11.28 -17.62
CA ILE A 164 10.56 -12.31 -18.15
C ILE A 164 9.52 -11.70 -19.10
N PRO A 165 8.90 -12.50 -20.01
CA PRO A 165 7.71 -12.09 -20.75
C PRO A 165 6.61 -11.62 -19.80
N ILE A 166 5.82 -10.60 -20.20
CA ILE A 166 4.79 -10.04 -19.32
C ILE A 166 3.70 -11.06 -18.95
N GLU A 167 3.45 -12.03 -19.85
CA GLU A 167 2.46 -13.10 -19.65
C GLU A 167 2.87 -14.08 -18.54
N GLU A 168 4.14 -14.10 -18.17
CA GLU A 168 4.66 -14.95 -17.09
C GLU A 168 4.58 -14.29 -15.70
N LEU A 169 4.20 -13.00 -15.65
CA LEU A 169 3.98 -12.32 -14.37
C LEU A 169 2.60 -12.69 -13.83
N GLU A 170 2.55 -13.68 -12.96
CA GLU A 170 1.30 -14.19 -12.37
C GLU A 170 0.77 -13.26 -11.25
N GLU A 171 1.66 -12.59 -10.54
CA GLU A 171 1.32 -11.74 -9.39
C GLU A 171 2.15 -10.47 -9.35
N LEU A 172 1.51 -9.39 -8.85
CA LEU A 172 2.17 -8.11 -8.59
C LEU A 172 2.66 -8.01 -7.13
N PRO A 173 3.80 -7.33 -6.88
CA PRO A 173 4.12 -6.94 -5.52
C PRO A 173 3.07 -5.94 -4.97
N PRO A 174 2.89 -5.86 -3.66
CA PRO A 174 3.67 -6.49 -2.61
C PRO A 174 3.33 -7.99 -2.43
N TYR A 175 4.33 -8.82 -2.20
CA TYR A 175 4.16 -10.25 -1.98
C TYR A 175 3.86 -10.59 -0.52
N HIS A 176 4.24 -9.71 0.40
CA HIS A 176 3.99 -9.79 1.84
C HIS A 176 3.84 -8.38 2.43
N PRO A 177 3.32 -8.22 3.65
CA PRO A 177 3.34 -6.92 4.33
C PRO A 177 4.76 -6.34 4.39
N ASP A 178 4.90 -5.03 4.15
CA ASP A 178 6.18 -4.32 4.08
C ASP A 178 7.11 -4.71 2.90
N CYS A 179 6.57 -5.35 1.88
CA CYS A 179 7.32 -5.66 0.67
C CYS A 179 7.69 -4.38 -0.09
N GLN A 180 8.95 -4.23 -0.45
CA GLN A 180 9.51 -3.08 -1.17
C GLN A 180 9.81 -3.40 -2.65
N CYS A 181 9.33 -4.52 -3.16
CA CYS A 181 9.51 -4.90 -4.57
C CYS A 181 8.69 -4.00 -5.49
N GLU A 182 9.28 -3.69 -6.64
CA GLU A 182 8.67 -2.90 -7.71
C GLU A 182 8.77 -3.67 -9.04
N VAL A 183 7.94 -3.29 -10.03
CA VAL A 183 7.97 -3.90 -11.36
C VAL A 183 8.48 -2.89 -12.37
N ILE A 184 9.52 -3.26 -13.13
CA ILE A 184 9.98 -2.53 -14.31
C ILE A 184 9.29 -3.13 -15.54
N TYR A 185 8.76 -2.27 -16.40
CA TYR A 185 8.10 -2.63 -17.65
C TYR A 185 8.95 -2.25 -18.83
N TYR A 186 9.20 -3.21 -19.72
CA TYR A 186 9.93 -3.00 -20.98
C TYR A 186 8.92 -2.88 -22.12
N ILE A 187 8.87 -1.71 -22.71
CA ILE A 187 7.97 -1.36 -23.81
C ILE A 187 8.75 -1.43 -25.11
N ASP A 188 8.18 -2.07 -26.14
CA ASP A 188 8.75 -2.06 -27.47
C ASP A 188 8.47 -0.70 -28.14
N GLU A 189 9.53 0.05 -28.46
CA GLU A 189 9.43 1.37 -29.11
C GLU A 189 8.83 1.30 -30.53
N ASN A 190 8.67 0.09 -31.08
CA ASN A 190 8.16 -0.15 -32.44
C ASN A 190 6.67 -0.56 -32.48
N LYS A 191 5.94 -0.49 -31.37
CA LYS A 191 4.49 -0.64 -31.29
C LYS A 191 3.87 0.68 -30.83
#